data_71b3424b4f9e39e9eb5bea6e9b035772
#
_entry.id   71b3424b4f9e39e9eb5bea6e9b035772
#
_cell.length_a   1.000
_cell.length_b   1.000
_cell.length_c   1.000
_cell.angle_alpha   90.00
_cell.angle_beta   90.00
_cell.angle_gamma   90.00
#
_symmetry.space_group_name_H-M   'P 1'
#
loop_
_entity.id
_entity.type
_entity.pdbx_description
1 polymer ?
#
loop_
_entity_poly.entity_id
_entity_poly.type
_entity_poly.pdbx_seq_one_letter_code
_entity_poly.pdbx_strand_id
1 'polypeptide(L)'
;MKNEAAQPIVEVRNLKEYFNINMGMFRTKPLKAVDNVSFAIQPGETLGLVGESGCGKTTVGRTILHLYKPTGGEVLYKGRKIQTKADIQAFRNKASMVFQDPYSSLNPRMTVADIIGEPLDVHKLYSSRQERQERILELMGYVGLNSEHAARYAHEFSGGQRQRIGIARALAVNPDFIVCDEPVSALDVSIQTGK
;
A
#
# COMPACT_ATOMS: atom_id res chain seq x y z
N MET A 1 -33.33 -6.61 18.24
CA MET A 1 -32.70 -6.08 17.02
C MET A 1 -31.37 -6.82 16.89
N LYS A 2 -31.22 -7.71 15.88
CA LYS A 2 -29.96 -8.37 15.60
C LYS A 2 -28.98 -7.29 15.09
N ASN A 3 -27.91 -7.04 15.82
CA ASN A 3 -26.78 -6.29 15.31
C ASN A 3 -26.23 -7.08 14.09
N GLU A 4 -26.59 -6.68 12.88
CA GLU A 4 -25.88 -7.15 11.68
C GLU A 4 -24.46 -6.63 11.82
N ALA A 5 -23.54 -7.53 12.18
CA ALA A 5 -22.13 -7.21 12.22
C ALA A 5 -21.75 -6.66 10.83
N ALA A 6 -21.28 -5.41 10.79
CA ALA A 6 -20.90 -4.77 9.54
C ALA A 6 -19.91 -5.68 8.78
N GLN A 7 -20.13 -5.86 7.48
CA GLN A 7 -19.29 -6.72 6.66
C GLN A 7 -17.86 -6.17 6.64
N PRO A 8 -16.83 -6.97 6.95
CA PRO A 8 -15.44 -6.54 6.89
C PRO A 8 -15.08 -6.01 5.50
N ILE A 9 -14.25 -4.95 5.46
CA ILE A 9 -13.70 -4.44 4.19
C ILE A 9 -12.66 -5.41 3.64
N VAL A 10 -11.80 -5.94 4.51
CA VAL A 10 -10.82 -6.99 4.19
C VAL A 10 -10.92 -8.08 5.25
N GLU A 11 -10.98 -9.32 4.81
CA GLU A 11 -10.94 -10.49 5.68
C GLU A 11 -9.85 -11.45 5.18
N VAL A 12 -9.01 -11.89 6.09
CA VAL A 12 -7.89 -12.80 5.85
C VAL A 12 -8.16 -14.09 6.59
N ARG A 13 -8.14 -15.22 5.88
CA ARG A 13 -8.43 -16.54 6.45
C ARG A 13 -7.30 -17.51 6.19
N ASN A 14 -6.66 -17.98 7.26
CA ASN A 14 -5.60 -19.00 7.25
C ASN A 14 -4.49 -18.69 6.23
N LEU A 15 -4.14 -17.40 6.06
CA LEU A 15 -3.19 -16.95 5.06
C LEU A 15 -1.83 -17.58 5.27
N LYS A 16 -1.24 -18.06 4.17
CA LYS A 16 0.11 -18.66 4.14
C LYS A 16 0.90 -18.06 2.97
N GLU A 17 2.15 -17.73 3.25
CA GLU A 17 3.12 -17.34 2.23
C GLU A 17 4.46 -18.00 2.54
N TYR A 18 4.88 -18.95 1.70
CA TYR A 18 6.09 -19.70 1.84
C TYR A 18 7.02 -19.45 0.66
N PHE A 19 8.23 -19.02 0.94
CA PHE A 19 9.26 -18.81 -0.07
C PHE A 19 10.20 -20.00 -0.14
N ASN A 20 10.51 -20.46 -1.34
CA ASN A 20 11.50 -21.53 -1.51
C ASN A 20 12.91 -20.90 -1.49
N ILE A 21 13.68 -21.20 -0.45
CA ILE A 21 15.09 -20.81 -0.34
C ILE A 21 15.96 -21.91 -0.92
N ASN A 22 16.82 -21.55 -1.88
CA ASN A 22 17.81 -22.45 -2.43
C ASN A 22 18.97 -22.61 -1.44
N MET A 23 19.17 -23.85 -0.93
CA MET A 23 20.22 -24.19 0.03
C MET A 23 21.51 -24.71 -0.64
N GLY A 24 21.63 -24.55 -1.95
CA GLY A 24 22.73 -25.11 -2.75
C GLY A 24 22.48 -26.57 -3.14
N MET A 25 23.26 -27.03 -4.14
CA MET A 25 23.29 -28.43 -4.62
C MET A 25 21.88 -29.09 -4.71
N PHE A 26 20.94 -28.44 -5.46
CA PHE A 26 19.58 -28.94 -5.74
C PHE A 26 18.64 -29.11 -4.52
N ARG A 27 18.96 -28.52 -3.37
CA ARG A 27 18.09 -28.56 -2.18
C ARG A 27 17.37 -27.22 -1.99
N THR A 28 16.04 -27.25 -1.94
CA THR A 28 15.21 -26.11 -1.58
C THR A 28 14.56 -26.37 -0.22
N LYS A 29 14.48 -25.32 0.61
CA LYS A 29 13.75 -25.36 1.88
C LYS A 29 12.68 -24.28 1.88
N PRO A 30 11.43 -24.58 2.26
CA PRO A 30 10.40 -23.56 2.39
C PRO A 30 10.68 -22.68 3.62
N LEU A 31 10.77 -21.37 3.41
CA LEU A 31 10.70 -20.37 4.47
C LEU A 31 9.23 -19.98 4.66
N LYS A 32 8.69 -20.27 5.81
CA LYS A 32 7.33 -19.91 6.20
C LYS A 32 7.31 -18.46 6.68
N ALA A 33 7.20 -17.50 5.75
CA ALA A 33 7.19 -16.09 6.09
C ALA A 33 5.85 -15.66 6.70
N VAL A 34 4.74 -16.27 6.28
CA VAL A 34 3.41 -16.14 6.88
C VAL A 34 2.85 -17.55 7.03
N ASP A 35 2.40 -17.93 8.23
CA ASP A 35 1.86 -19.25 8.49
C ASP A 35 0.57 -19.17 9.30
N ASN A 36 -0.56 -19.46 8.65
CA ASN A 36 -1.89 -19.57 9.23
C ASN A 36 -2.41 -18.31 9.94
N VAL A 37 -2.27 -17.14 9.29
CA VAL A 37 -2.72 -15.85 9.83
C VAL A 37 -4.16 -15.58 9.43
N SER A 38 -5.01 -15.19 10.40
CA SER A 38 -6.43 -14.85 10.17
C SER A 38 -6.81 -13.61 10.97
N PHE A 39 -7.48 -12.66 10.32
CA PHE A 39 -8.07 -11.47 10.92
C PHE A 39 -9.08 -10.82 9.97
N ALA A 40 -9.84 -9.86 10.48
CA ALA A 40 -10.78 -9.06 9.70
C ALA A 40 -10.58 -7.59 10.03
N ILE A 41 -10.78 -6.71 9.05
CA ILE A 41 -10.71 -5.26 9.19
C ILE A 41 -12.05 -4.67 8.79
N GLN A 42 -12.66 -3.88 9.68
CA GLN A 42 -13.91 -3.21 9.43
C GLN A 42 -13.74 -1.92 8.63
N PRO A 43 -14.76 -1.40 7.94
CA PRO A 43 -14.71 -0.07 7.34
C PRO A 43 -14.38 1.00 8.40
N GLY A 44 -13.38 1.85 8.10
CA GLY A 44 -12.90 2.91 9.01
C GLY A 44 -12.02 2.42 10.16
N GLU A 45 -11.71 1.13 10.23
CA GLU A 45 -10.82 0.55 11.24
C GLU A 45 -9.36 0.67 10.82
N THR A 46 -8.48 0.90 11.82
CA THR A 46 -7.02 0.79 11.67
C THR A 46 -6.53 -0.42 12.47
N LEU A 47 -5.99 -1.43 11.78
CA LEU A 47 -5.40 -2.61 12.41
C LEU A 47 -3.88 -2.50 12.41
N GLY A 48 -3.27 -2.54 13.58
CA GLY A 48 -1.81 -2.57 13.75
C GLY A 48 -1.25 -3.99 13.80
N LEU A 49 -0.33 -4.33 12.86
CA LEU A 49 0.47 -5.55 12.93
C LEU A 49 1.77 -5.25 13.67
N VAL A 50 1.94 -5.84 14.86
CA VAL A 50 3.14 -5.67 15.69
C VAL A 50 3.95 -6.96 15.74
N GLY A 51 5.26 -6.84 15.89
CA GLY A 51 6.19 -7.96 15.98
C GLY A 51 7.61 -7.54 15.68
N GLU A 52 8.58 -8.40 15.94
CA GLU A 52 10.00 -8.18 15.70
C GLU A 52 10.32 -7.92 14.21
N SER A 53 11.49 -7.32 13.94
CA SER A 53 11.96 -7.17 12.56
C SER A 53 12.12 -8.55 11.91
N GLY A 54 11.66 -8.68 10.65
CA GLY A 54 11.74 -9.95 9.93
C GLY A 54 10.66 -11.00 10.26
N CYS A 55 9.71 -10.72 11.17
CA CYS A 55 8.66 -11.68 11.52
C CYS A 55 7.54 -11.83 10.45
N GLY A 56 7.64 -11.15 9.31
CA GLY A 56 6.72 -11.33 8.19
C GLY A 56 5.63 -10.25 8.04
N LYS A 57 5.63 -9.15 8.82
CA LYS A 57 4.63 -8.06 8.71
C LYS A 57 4.47 -7.52 7.29
N THR A 58 5.58 -7.11 6.69
CA THR A 58 5.62 -6.65 5.28
C THR A 58 5.11 -7.71 4.31
N THR A 59 5.45 -8.98 4.56
CA THR A 59 4.99 -10.11 3.73
C THR A 59 3.47 -10.27 3.83
N VAL A 60 2.87 -10.16 5.02
CA VAL A 60 1.41 -10.19 5.20
C VAL A 60 0.76 -9.08 4.37
N GLY A 61 1.20 -7.83 4.50
CA GLY A 61 0.65 -6.70 3.74
C GLY A 61 0.75 -6.88 2.23
N ARG A 62 1.92 -7.32 1.72
CA ARG A 62 2.13 -7.58 0.29
C ARG A 62 1.31 -8.75 -0.22
N THR A 63 1.10 -9.78 0.59
CA THR A 63 0.29 -10.94 0.22
C THR A 63 -1.20 -10.59 0.19
N ILE A 64 -1.69 -9.77 1.12
CA ILE A 64 -3.07 -9.25 1.09
C ILE A 64 -3.34 -8.49 -0.21
N LEU A 65 -2.41 -7.63 -0.64
CA LEU A 65 -2.52 -6.88 -1.90
C LEU A 65 -2.22 -7.74 -3.15
N HIS A 66 -2.02 -9.05 -2.98
CA HIS A 66 -1.64 -9.98 -4.04
C HIS A 66 -0.38 -9.56 -4.83
N LEU A 67 0.54 -8.80 -4.19
CA LEU A 67 1.88 -8.57 -4.73
C LEU A 67 2.71 -9.86 -4.66
N TYR A 68 2.44 -10.69 -3.65
CA TYR A 68 2.81 -12.10 -3.62
C TYR A 68 1.56 -12.96 -3.80
N LYS A 69 1.70 -14.09 -4.50
CA LYS A 69 0.61 -15.05 -4.66
C LYS A 69 0.53 -15.91 -3.41
N PRO A 70 -0.56 -15.89 -2.63
CA PRO A 70 -0.68 -16.73 -1.43
C PRO A 70 -0.40 -18.19 -1.74
N THR A 71 0.40 -18.84 -0.89
CA THR A 71 0.65 -20.29 -0.98
C THR A 71 -0.47 -21.11 -0.32
N GLY A 72 -1.31 -20.46 0.48
CA GLY A 72 -2.50 -21.05 1.10
C GLY A 72 -3.35 -20.01 1.79
N GLY A 73 -4.56 -20.42 2.19
CA GLY A 73 -5.56 -19.51 2.75
C GLY A 73 -6.24 -18.65 1.70
N GLU A 74 -6.92 -17.61 2.16
CA GLU A 74 -7.67 -16.71 1.27
C GLU A 74 -7.76 -15.29 1.81
N VAL A 75 -7.91 -14.35 0.88
CA VAL A 75 -8.22 -12.94 1.16
C VAL A 75 -9.57 -12.62 0.52
N LEU A 76 -10.45 -12.02 1.32
CA LEU A 76 -11.74 -11.53 0.85
C LEU A 76 -11.76 -10.00 0.92
N TYR A 77 -12.32 -9.37 -0.09
CA TYR A 77 -12.62 -7.95 -0.12
C TYR A 77 -14.12 -7.74 -0.22
N LYS A 78 -14.70 -7.04 0.76
CA LYS A 78 -16.16 -6.85 0.89
C LYS A 78 -16.92 -8.19 0.72
N GLY A 79 -16.44 -9.24 1.42
CA GLY A 79 -17.01 -10.59 1.42
C GLY A 79 -16.78 -11.42 0.15
N ARG A 80 -16.14 -10.87 -0.88
CA ARG A 80 -15.82 -11.59 -2.12
C ARG A 80 -14.37 -12.07 -2.09
N LYS A 81 -14.17 -13.35 -2.32
CA LYS A 81 -12.82 -13.93 -2.40
C LYS A 81 -12.06 -13.40 -3.63
N ILE A 82 -10.83 -12.99 -3.43
CA ILE A 82 -9.93 -12.53 -4.49
C ILE A 82 -9.19 -13.75 -5.04
N GLN A 83 -9.51 -14.18 -6.28
CA GLN A 83 -8.94 -15.40 -6.87
C GLN A 83 -8.44 -15.21 -8.30
N THR A 84 -9.23 -14.54 -9.11
CA THR A 84 -8.95 -14.35 -10.55
C THR A 84 -8.11 -13.09 -10.77
N LYS A 85 -7.50 -12.99 -11.96
CA LYS A 85 -6.82 -11.75 -12.36
C LYS A 85 -7.75 -10.53 -12.34
N ALA A 86 -9.02 -10.73 -12.68
CA ALA A 86 -10.03 -9.68 -12.66
C ALA A 86 -10.34 -9.21 -11.23
N ASP A 87 -10.48 -10.16 -10.27
CA ASP A 87 -10.70 -9.81 -8.85
C ASP A 87 -9.51 -9.05 -8.28
N ILE A 88 -8.28 -9.50 -8.57
CA ILE A 88 -7.04 -8.84 -8.15
C ILE A 88 -6.98 -7.42 -8.70
N GLN A 89 -7.29 -7.23 -9.99
CA GLN A 89 -7.30 -5.90 -10.60
C GLN A 89 -8.37 -5.00 -9.98
N ALA A 90 -9.58 -5.52 -9.79
CA ALA A 90 -10.67 -4.78 -9.15
C ALA A 90 -10.31 -4.36 -7.72
N PHE A 91 -9.66 -5.25 -6.96
CA PHE A 91 -9.19 -4.94 -5.61
C PHE A 91 -8.09 -3.88 -5.61
N ARG A 92 -7.07 -4.00 -6.49
CA ARG A 92 -5.97 -3.05 -6.60
C ARG A 92 -6.41 -1.64 -7.04
N ASN A 93 -7.55 -1.52 -7.71
CA ASN A 93 -8.14 -0.23 -8.02
C ASN A 93 -8.70 0.47 -6.77
N LYS A 94 -8.85 -0.24 -5.65
CA LYS A 94 -9.43 0.22 -4.39
C LYS A 94 -8.52 -0.04 -3.18
N ALA A 95 -7.32 -0.54 -3.42
CA ALA A 95 -6.33 -0.82 -2.38
C ALA A 95 -4.95 -0.29 -2.79
N SER A 96 -4.25 0.30 -1.85
CA SER A 96 -2.92 0.90 -2.08
C SER A 96 -1.93 0.49 -1.02
N MET A 97 -0.65 0.76 -1.28
CA MET A 97 0.44 0.54 -0.34
C MET A 97 1.32 1.77 -0.20
N VAL A 98 1.60 2.13 1.05
CA VAL A 98 2.69 3.06 1.41
C VAL A 98 3.88 2.21 1.81
N PHE A 99 4.99 2.34 1.10
CA PHE A 99 6.19 1.52 1.30
C PHE A 99 7.09 2.09 2.39
N GLN A 100 7.83 1.22 3.06
CA GLN A 100 8.77 1.53 4.14
C GLN A 100 9.90 2.46 3.69
N ASP A 101 10.49 2.19 2.53
CA ASP A 101 11.59 2.98 2.00
C ASP A 101 11.12 3.95 0.90
N PRO A 102 11.04 5.25 1.20
CA PRO A 102 10.65 6.25 0.22
C PRO A 102 11.69 6.45 -0.89
N TYR A 103 12.96 6.04 -0.68
CA TYR A 103 14.00 6.19 -1.69
C TYR A 103 13.87 5.16 -2.82
N SER A 104 13.65 3.90 -2.46
CA SER A 104 13.50 2.82 -3.44
C SER A 104 12.09 2.76 -4.07
N SER A 105 11.09 3.35 -3.41
CA SER A 105 9.70 3.30 -3.87
C SER A 105 9.33 4.33 -4.94
N LEU A 106 10.15 5.37 -5.13
CA LEU A 106 9.93 6.44 -6.11
C LEU A 106 10.99 6.40 -7.20
N ASN A 107 10.56 6.50 -8.46
CA ASN A 107 11.49 6.62 -9.57
C ASN A 107 12.17 8.02 -9.52
N PRO A 108 13.51 8.09 -9.32
CA PRO A 108 14.20 9.37 -9.14
C PRO A 108 14.20 10.25 -10.38
N ARG A 109 13.85 9.69 -11.56
CA ARG A 109 13.81 10.40 -12.85
C ARG A 109 12.41 10.92 -13.20
N MET A 110 11.42 10.68 -12.36
CA MET A 110 10.06 11.20 -12.52
C MET A 110 9.87 12.45 -11.69
N THR A 111 9.05 13.37 -12.19
CA THR A 111 8.60 14.53 -11.42
C THR A 111 7.58 14.12 -10.36
N VAL A 112 7.37 14.97 -9.35
CA VAL A 112 6.33 14.75 -8.32
C VAL A 112 4.95 14.57 -8.97
N ALA A 113 4.62 15.41 -9.96
CA ALA A 113 3.36 15.30 -10.69
C ALA A 113 3.23 13.99 -11.45
N ASP A 114 4.32 13.47 -12.04
CA ASP A 114 4.30 12.20 -12.75
C ASP A 114 4.09 11.02 -11.77
N ILE A 115 4.80 11.04 -10.64
CA ILE A 115 4.70 9.99 -9.62
C ILE A 115 3.29 9.91 -9.02
N ILE A 116 2.70 11.06 -8.66
CA ILE A 116 1.35 11.11 -8.09
C ILE A 116 0.30 10.81 -9.17
N GLY A 117 0.56 11.24 -10.40
CA GLY A 117 -0.32 11.04 -11.54
C GLY A 117 -0.30 9.64 -12.14
N GLU A 118 0.79 8.87 -11.95
CA GLU A 118 0.93 7.52 -12.52
C GLU A 118 -0.27 6.59 -12.23
N PRO A 119 -0.76 6.48 -10.98
CA PRO A 119 -1.96 5.68 -10.71
C PRO A 119 -3.21 6.21 -11.41
N LEU A 120 -3.35 7.53 -11.55
CA LEU A 120 -4.47 8.13 -12.28
C LEU A 120 -4.44 7.73 -13.75
N ASP A 121 -3.24 7.72 -14.36
CA ASP A 121 -3.04 7.35 -15.76
C ASP A 121 -3.30 5.86 -16.00
N VAL A 122 -2.73 4.99 -15.15
CA VAL A 122 -2.87 3.53 -15.26
C VAL A 122 -4.32 3.09 -15.12
N HIS A 123 -5.06 3.71 -14.18
CA HIS A 123 -6.45 3.34 -13.90
C HIS A 123 -7.46 4.21 -14.66
N LYS A 124 -7.00 5.19 -15.49
CA LYS A 124 -7.84 6.11 -16.30
C LYS A 124 -8.88 6.84 -15.45
N LEU A 125 -8.45 7.45 -14.35
CA LEU A 125 -9.31 8.05 -13.33
C LEU A 125 -9.61 9.54 -13.58
N TYR A 126 -9.45 10.03 -14.79
CA TYR A 126 -9.75 11.40 -15.18
C TYR A 126 -10.29 11.48 -16.61
N SER A 127 -11.05 12.53 -16.90
CA SER A 127 -11.67 12.76 -18.21
C SER A 127 -10.87 13.76 -19.07
N SER A 128 -10.05 14.59 -18.43
CA SER A 128 -9.25 15.62 -19.08
C SER A 128 -7.90 15.83 -18.41
N ARG A 129 -6.94 16.43 -19.16
CA ARG A 129 -5.63 16.78 -18.59
C ARG A 129 -5.76 17.81 -17.45
N GLN A 130 -6.75 18.69 -17.53
CA GLN A 130 -7.00 19.68 -16.48
C GLN A 130 -7.46 18.99 -15.19
N GLU A 131 -8.44 18.10 -15.25
CA GLU A 131 -8.92 17.32 -14.11
C GLU A 131 -7.79 16.51 -13.46
N ARG A 132 -6.94 15.86 -14.28
CA ARG A 132 -5.74 15.17 -13.79
C ARG A 132 -4.83 16.10 -12.99
N GLN A 133 -4.54 17.28 -13.53
CA GLN A 133 -3.65 18.25 -12.88
C GLN A 133 -4.25 18.79 -11.58
N GLU A 134 -5.53 19.13 -11.58
CA GLU A 134 -6.25 19.59 -10.39
C GLU A 134 -6.21 18.52 -9.29
N ARG A 135 -6.44 17.25 -9.63
CA ARG A 135 -6.38 16.14 -8.69
C ARG A 135 -4.97 15.94 -8.11
N ILE A 136 -3.93 16.08 -8.91
CA ILE A 136 -2.53 16.00 -8.44
C ILE A 136 -2.25 17.11 -7.42
N LEU A 137 -2.63 18.36 -7.72
CA LEU A 137 -2.43 19.49 -6.82
C LEU A 137 -3.21 19.35 -5.51
N GLU A 138 -4.43 18.83 -5.58
CA GLU A 138 -5.25 18.51 -4.40
C GLU A 138 -4.55 17.47 -3.51
N LEU A 139 -4.06 16.37 -4.10
CA LEU A 139 -3.33 15.32 -3.38
C LEU A 139 -2.03 15.84 -2.76
N MET A 140 -1.31 16.72 -3.45
CA MET A 140 -0.15 17.40 -2.89
C MET A 140 -0.52 18.26 -1.68
N GLY A 141 -1.65 18.98 -1.75
CA GLY A 141 -2.19 19.75 -0.64
C GLY A 141 -2.50 18.90 0.60
N TYR A 142 -3.09 17.70 0.43
CA TYR A 142 -3.40 16.79 1.54
C TYR A 142 -2.16 16.35 2.33
N VAL A 143 -1.01 16.29 1.68
CA VAL A 143 0.25 15.90 2.34
C VAL A 143 1.15 17.10 2.67
N GLY A 144 0.66 18.33 2.53
CA GLY A 144 1.40 19.56 2.84
C GLY A 144 2.60 19.82 1.92
N LEU A 145 2.50 19.44 0.65
CA LEU A 145 3.48 19.78 -0.39
C LEU A 145 3.00 21.03 -1.16
N ASN A 146 3.95 21.95 -1.46
CA ASN A 146 3.66 23.13 -2.26
C ASN A 146 3.42 22.73 -3.74
N SER A 147 2.45 23.36 -4.39
CA SER A 147 2.15 23.16 -5.82
C SER A 147 3.34 23.42 -6.74
N GLU A 148 4.24 24.34 -6.38
CA GLU A 148 5.48 24.62 -7.11
C GLU A 148 6.43 23.41 -7.19
N HIS A 149 6.27 22.45 -6.27
CA HIS A 149 7.05 21.23 -6.25
C HIS A 149 6.61 20.20 -7.31
N ALA A 150 5.48 20.42 -7.98
CA ALA A 150 4.91 19.45 -8.94
C ALA A 150 5.88 19.11 -10.09
N ALA A 151 6.64 20.09 -10.59
CA ALA A 151 7.60 19.94 -11.69
C ALA A 151 8.99 19.46 -11.24
N ARG A 152 9.27 19.36 -9.94
CA ARG A 152 10.57 18.95 -9.43
C ARG A 152 10.70 17.43 -9.42
N TYR A 153 11.94 16.95 -9.52
CA TYR A 153 12.24 15.53 -9.50
C TYR A 153 12.28 14.96 -8.07
N ALA A 154 11.91 13.69 -7.93
CA ALA A 154 11.87 13.04 -6.62
C ALA A 154 13.21 13.07 -5.87
N HIS A 155 14.34 13.02 -6.57
CA HIS A 155 15.67 13.04 -5.95
C HIS A 155 16.05 14.38 -5.29
N GLU A 156 15.34 15.46 -5.57
CA GLU A 156 15.56 16.79 -4.98
C GLU A 156 14.92 16.95 -3.60
N PHE A 157 14.19 15.96 -3.13
CA PHE A 157 13.41 16.02 -1.88
C PHE A 157 14.09 15.25 -0.74
N SER A 158 13.87 15.71 0.49
CA SER A 158 14.26 14.98 1.71
C SER A 158 13.50 13.66 1.86
N GLY A 159 13.97 12.74 2.71
CA GLY A 159 13.30 11.47 2.98
C GLY A 159 11.84 11.65 3.42
N GLY A 160 11.56 12.58 4.36
CA GLY A 160 10.22 12.88 4.82
C GLY A 160 9.31 13.47 3.72
N GLN A 161 9.86 14.32 2.84
CA GLN A 161 9.10 14.83 1.70
C GLN A 161 8.81 13.73 0.67
N ARG A 162 9.77 12.83 0.41
CA ARG A 162 9.53 11.65 -0.45
C ARG A 162 8.48 10.73 0.12
N GLN A 163 8.46 10.55 1.44
CA GLN A 163 7.39 9.79 2.10
C GLN A 163 6.02 10.43 1.83
N ARG A 164 5.90 11.76 1.95
CA ARG A 164 4.67 12.49 1.63
C ARG A 164 4.25 12.31 0.16
N ILE A 165 5.21 12.33 -0.78
CA ILE A 165 4.94 12.03 -2.20
C ILE A 165 4.40 10.60 -2.35
N GLY A 166 4.99 9.62 -1.66
CA GLY A 166 4.53 8.23 -1.65
C GLY A 166 3.11 8.06 -1.08
N ILE A 167 2.78 8.83 -0.03
CA ILE A 167 1.42 8.87 0.54
C ILE A 167 0.44 9.48 -0.46
N ALA A 168 0.76 10.63 -1.09
CA ALA A 168 -0.08 11.26 -2.09
C ALA A 168 -0.35 10.31 -3.28
N ARG A 169 0.68 9.59 -3.75
CA ARG A 169 0.53 8.56 -4.79
C ARG A 169 -0.42 7.45 -4.35
N ALA A 170 -0.31 6.97 -3.11
CA ALA A 170 -1.19 5.92 -2.60
C ALA A 170 -2.65 6.37 -2.51
N LEU A 171 -2.91 7.66 -2.24
CA LEU A 171 -4.24 8.24 -2.17
C LEU A 171 -4.87 8.52 -3.56
N ALA A 172 -4.09 8.49 -4.64
CA ALA A 172 -4.54 8.87 -5.98
C ALA A 172 -5.73 8.05 -6.49
N VAL A 173 -5.76 6.74 -6.22
CA VAL A 173 -6.86 5.85 -6.64
C VAL A 173 -8.11 5.94 -5.74
N ASN A 174 -8.15 6.88 -4.79
CA ASN A 174 -9.21 6.96 -3.78
C ASN A 174 -9.49 5.58 -3.15
N PRO A 175 -8.50 5.02 -2.43
CA PRO A 175 -8.55 3.64 -1.96
C PRO A 175 -9.53 3.46 -0.80
N ASP A 176 -10.20 2.32 -0.77
CA ASP A 176 -11.00 1.87 0.37
C ASP A 176 -10.13 1.21 1.46
N PHE A 177 -8.91 0.76 1.07
CA PHE A 177 -7.98 0.04 1.94
C PHE A 177 -6.54 0.44 1.66
N ILE A 178 -5.75 0.73 2.71
CA ILE A 178 -4.35 1.09 2.60
C ILE A 178 -3.52 0.20 3.52
N VAL A 179 -2.46 -0.39 2.97
CA VAL A 179 -1.39 -1.04 3.74
C VAL A 179 -0.26 -0.04 3.94
N CYS A 180 0.09 0.24 5.20
CA CYS A 180 1.23 1.08 5.54
C CYS A 180 2.35 0.19 6.09
N ASP A 181 3.47 0.11 5.37
CA ASP A 181 4.65 -0.65 5.76
C ASP A 181 5.65 0.30 6.43
N GLU A 182 5.67 0.34 7.77
CA GLU A 182 6.49 1.21 8.61
C GLU A 182 6.52 2.69 8.15
N PRO A 183 5.37 3.36 8.00
CA PRO A 183 5.28 4.66 7.33
C PRO A 183 5.93 5.82 8.09
N VAL A 184 6.29 5.63 9.37
CA VAL A 184 6.83 6.69 10.25
C VAL A 184 8.34 6.60 10.48
N SER A 185 9.03 5.61 9.96
CA SER A 185 10.49 5.45 10.16
C SER A 185 11.31 6.58 9.50
N ALA A 186 10.76 7.28 8.50
CA ALA A 186 11.39 8.40 7.80
C ALA A 186 10.88 9.78 8.24
N LEU A 187 9.90 9.85 9.16
CA LEU A 187 9.41 11.09 9.73
C LEU A 187 10.17 11.37 11.03
N ASP A 188 10.88 12.49 11.09
CA ASP A 188 11.53 12.95 12.32
C ASP A 188 10.54 12.95 13.48
N VAL A 189 10.89 12.26 14.56
CA VAL A 189 10.09 12.14 15.82
C VAL A 189 9.76 13.52 16.40
N SER A 190 10.50 14.56 16.03
CA SER A 190 10.29 15.96 16.47
C SER A 190 8.97 16.60 16.02
N ILE A 191 8.28 16.03 15.01
CA ILE A 191 6.98 16.56 14.52
C ILE A 191 5.79 16.00 15.32
N GLN A 192 5.97 14.95 16.11
CA GLN A 192 4.89 14.29 16.86
C GLN A 192 4.46 15.02 18.14
N THR A 193 5.17 16.09 18.58
CA THR A 193 4.86 16.82 19.80
C THR A 193 4.26 18.22 19.59
N GLY A 194 3.89 18.57 18.37
CA GLY A 194 3.13 19.79 18.06
C GLY A 194 1.63 19.57 18.33
N LYS A 195 1.16 20.14 19.44
CA LYS A 195 -0.22 20.21 19.94
C LYS A 195 -1.25 20.60 18.87
#